data_b9b9f6596272fef14099c16e4417dc73
#
_entry.id   b9b9f6596272fef14099c16e4417dc73
#
_cell.length_a   1.000
_cell.length_b   1.000
_cell.length_c   1.000
_cell.angle_alpha   90.00
_cell.angle_beta   90.00
_cell.angle_gamma   90.00
#
_symmetry.space_group_name_H-M   'P 1'
#
loop_
_entity.id
_entity.type
_entity.pdbx_description
1 polymer ?
#
loop_
_entity_poly.entity_id
_entity_poly.type
_entity_poly.pdbx_seq_one_letter_code
_entity_poly.pdbx_strand_id
1 'polypeptide(L)'
;MGTGYEIGCNKCSFSRSLRVGVGMFHSSLEAEIESTSKKEQQTIKQIILGKQNLISEGEGYSIFQCSTCYALVNKFHIKIIENNQTLYESKNQCFKCNTEMQLLPCDKDENTIEGIKCPKCKSDDVQVGKNMLWD
;
A
#
# COMPACT_ATOMS: atom_id res chain seq x y z
N MET A 1 3.39 1.34 -14.32
CA MET A 1 1.94 1.19 -14.55
C MET A 1 1.29 0.46 -13.39
N GLY A 2 0.26 1.02 -12.82
CA GLY A 2 -0.44 0.42 -11.69
C GLY A 2 -1.67 -0.38 -12.12
N THR A 3 -2.14 -1.22 -11.23
CA THR A 3 -3.34 -2.04 -11.45
C THR A 3 -4.43 -1.64 -10.45
N GLY A 4 -5.64 -1.47 -10.93
CA GLY A 4 -6.82 -1.28 -10.08
C GLY A 4 -7.52 -2.61 -9.86
N TYR A 5 -7.89 -2.85 -8.61
CA TYR A 5 -8.67 -4.03 -8.23
C TYR A 5 -9.99 -3.60 -7.66
N GLU A 6 -11.00 -4.40 -7.90
CA GLU A 6 -12.29 -4.24 -7.25
C GLU A 6 -12.52 -5.46 -6.39
N ILE A 7 -12.75 -5.25 -5.11
CA ILE A 7 -13.02 -6.34 -4.18
C ILE A 7 -14.48 -6.31 -3.75
N GLY A 8 -15.05 -7.48 -3.56
CA GLY A 8 -16.43 -7.61 -3.09
C GLY A 8 -16.56 -8.82 -2.19
N CYS A 9 -17.30 -8.68 -1.12
CA CYS A 9 -17.55 -9.76 -0.20
C CYS A 9 -18.78 -10.56 -0.65
N ASN A 10 -18.67 -11.88 -0.70
CA ASN A 10 -19.79 -12.76 -1.04
C ASN A 10 -20.75 -12.99 0.12
N LYS A 11 -20.37 -12.64 1.33
CA LYS A 11 -21.17 -12.85 2.54
C LYS A 11 -21.92 -11.61 3.00
N CYS A 12 -21.50 -10.42 2.54
CA CYS A 12 -22.18 -9.16 2.83
C CYS A 12 -22.10 -8.24 1.61
N SER A 13 -22.56 -7.01 1.73
CA SER A 13 -22.61 -6.08 0.61
C SER A 13 -21.35 -5.21 0.45
N PHE A 14 -20.29 -5.50 1.18
CA PHE A 14 -19.06 -4.70 1.12
C PHE A 14 -18.42 -4.80 -0.26
N SER A 15 -18.06 -3.64 -0.83
CA SER A 15 -17.25 -3.56 -2.03
C SER A 15 -16.34 -2.33 -1.96
N ARG A 16 -15.19 -2.42 -2.61
CA ARG A 16 -14.23 -1.30 -2.63
C ARG A 16 -13.27 -1.45 -3.80
N SER A 17 -12.88 -0.30 -4.38
CA SER A 17 -11.82 -0.26 -5.39
C SER A 17 -10.49 0.08 -4.73
N LEU A 18 -9.44 -0.63 -5.13
CA LEU A 18 -8.10 -0.48 -4.57
C LEU A 18 -7.09 -0.31 -5.69
N ARG A 19 -6.02 0.44 -5.40
CA ARG A 19 -4.92 0.64 -6.34
C ARG A 19 -3.69 -0.11 -5.86
N VAL A 20 -2.97 -0.69 -6.80
CA VAL A 20 -1.72 -1.40 -6.51
C VAL A 20 -0.67 -1.02 -7.54
N GLY A 21 0.54 -0.77 -7.08
CA GLY A 21 1.68 -0.49 -7.95
C GLY A 21 2.03 0.98 -8.04
N VAL A 22 2.94 1.30 -8.96
CA VAL A 22 3.45 2.64 -9.21
C VAL A 22 2.98 3.10 -10.59
N GLY A 23 2.32 4.25 -10.65
CA GLY A 23 1.93 4.85 -11.91
C GLY A 23 3.07 5.63 -12.55
N MET A 24 2.87 6.04 -13.81
CA MET A 24 3.88 6.81 -14.55
C MET A 24 4.26 8.13 -13.87
N PHE A 25 3.33 8.75 -13.17
CA PHE A 25 3.57 10.00 -12.46
C PHE A 25 4.46 9.83 -11.22
N HIS A 26 4.79 8.59 -10.85
CA HIS A 26 5.61 8.29 -9.68
C HIS A 26 6.99 7.74 -10.07
N SER A 27 7.55 8.26 -11.17
CA SER A 27 8.81 7.76 -11.72
C SER A 27 10.06 8.25 -11.00
N SER A 28 9.93 9.24 -10.09
CA SER A 28 11.04 9.78 -9.33
C SER A 28 10.82 9.63 -7.84
N LEU A 29 11.91 9.63 -7.07
CA LEU A 29 11.83 9.59 -5.61
C LEU A 29 11.01 10.76 -5.05
N GLU A 30 11.17 11.95 -5.62
CA GLU A 30 10.41 13.13 -5.20
C GLU A 30 8.92 12.94 -5.41
N ALA A 31 8.52 12.41 -6.57
CA ALA A 31 7.11 12.14 -6.85
C ALA A 31 6.54 11.08 -5.91
N GLU A 32 7.31 10.06 -5.59
CA GLU A 32 6.90 9.03 -4.64
C GLU A 32 6.70 9.62 -3.25
N ILE A 33 7.61 10.48 -2.80
CA ILE A 33 7.48 11.15 -1.51
C ILE A 33 6.20 12.00 -1.46
N GLU A 34 5.90 12.73 -2.54
CA GLU A 34 4.69 13.54 -2.62
C GLU A 34 3.41 12.72 -2.57
N SER A 35 3.48 11.43 -2.89
CA SER A 35 2.33 10.53 -2.82
C SER A 35 2.02 10.03 -1.40
N THR A 36 2.92 10.27 -0.46
CA THR A 36 2.71 9.92 0.95
C THR A 36 1.96 11.04 1.68
N SER A 37 1.56 10.79 2.92
CA SER A 37 0.90 11.82 3.72
C SER A 37 1.87 12.97 4.05
N LYS A 38 1.32 14.14 4.38
CA LYS A 38 2.16 15.30 4.73
C LYS A 38 3.07 15.03 5.92
N LYS A 39 2.58 14.30 6.91
CA LYS A 39 3.36 13.92 8.08
C LYS A 39 4.52 13.00 7.68
N GLU A 40 4.25 12.03 6.83
CA GLU A 40 5.26 11.11 6.33
C GLU A 40 6.29 11.83 5.47
N GLN A 41 5.84 12.77 4.61
CA GLN A 41 6.73 13.60 3.81
C GLN A 41 7.72 14.38 4.66
N GLN A 42 7.27 14.96 5.76
CA GLN A 42 8.13 15.71 6.66
C GLN A 42 9.17 14.79 7.32
N THR A 43 8.76 13.63 7.77
CA THR A 43 9.67 12.64 8.35
C THR A 43 10.73 12.22 7.34
N ILE A 44 10.33 11.90 6.12
CA ILE A 44 11.24 11.47 5.05
C ILE A 44 12.24 12.57 4.73
N LYS A 45 11.78 13.81 4.56
CA LYS A 45 12.64 14.94 4.21
C LYS A 45 13.73 15.18 5.25
N GLN A 46 13.42 14.98 6.52
CA GLN A 46 14.42 15.10 7.59
C GLN A 46 15.46 13.98 7.52
N ILE A 47 15.00 12.75 7.22
CA ILE A 47 15.89 11.58 7.16
C ILE A 47 16.86 11.69 5.98
N ILE A 48 16.41 12.15 4.83
CA ILE A 48 17.21 12.19 3.60
C ILE A 48 17.98 13.49 3.39
N LEU A 49 17.84 14.44 4.30
CA LEU A 49 18.49 15.75 4.18
C LEU A 49 20.03 15.60 4.07
N GLY A 50 20.60 16.16 3.01
CA GLY A 50 22.03 16.09 2.77
C GLY A 50 22.55 14.74 2.27
N LYS A 51 21.66 13.78 2.02
CA LYS A 51 22.05 12.47 1.50
C LYS A 51 21.92 12.41 0.00
N GLN A 52 22.79 11.61 -0.63
CA GLN A 52 22.83 11.43 -2.09
C GLN A 52 22.80 9.95 -2.43
N ASN A 53 22.51 9.67 -3.72
CA ASN A 53 22.50 8.31 -4.27
C ASN A 53 21.46 7.41 -3.56
N LEU A 54 20.28 7.98 -3.31
CA LEU A 54 19.19 7.25 -2.70
C LEU A 54 18.43 6.44 -3.75
N ILE A 55 18.01 5.24 -3.39
CA ILE A 55 17.21 4.37 -4.24
C ILE A 55 15.87 4.13 -3.57
N SER A 56 14.79 4.18 -4.37
CA SER A 56 13.46 3.80 -3.91
C SER A 56 13.17 2.37 -4.34
N GLU A 57 12.81 1.52 -3.39
CA GLU A 57 12.40 0.13 -3.63
C GLU A 57 10.98 -0.16 -3.17
N GLY A 58 10.20 0.89 -2.90
CA GLY A 58 8.82 0.71 -2.49
C GLY A 58 7.96 0.11 -3.59
N GLU A 59 6.87 -0.53 -3.20
CA GLU A 59 5.95 -1.19 -4.13
C GLU A 59 4.89 -0.23 -4.70
N GLY A 60 4.91 1.03 -4.29
CA GLY A 60 3.90 1.99 -4.68
C GLY A 60 2.61 1.82 -3.87
N TYR A 61 1.46 2.07 -4.50
CA TYR A 61 0.19 1.87 -3.81
C TYR A 61 0.05 0.41 -3.40
N SER A 62 -0.25 0.20 -2.14
CA SER A 62 -0.29 -1.12 -1.52
C SER A 62 -1.50 -1.22 -0.60
N ILE A 63 -1.87 -2.46 -0.30
CA ILE A 63 -3.03 -2.76 0.54
C ILE A 63 -2.53 -3.24 1.89
N PHE A 64 -2.96 -2.57 2.95
CA PHE A 64 -2.64 -2.95 4.32
C PHE A 64 -3.91 -3.37 5.04
N GLN A 65 -3.82 -4.40 5.86
CA GLN A 65 -4.95 -4.87 6.66
C GLN A 65 -4.53 -5.13 8.09
N CYS A 66 -5.36 -4.69 9.03
CA CYS A 66 -5.17 -5.00 10.45
C CYS A 66 -5.50 -6.47 10.70
N SER A 67 -4.60 -7.17 11.39
CA SER A 67 -4.81 -8.58 11.73
C SER A 67 -5.82 -8.79 12.85
N THR A 68 -6.20 -7.74 13.54
CA THR A 68 -7.14 -7.79 14.66
C THR A 68 -8.56 -7.43 14.26
N CYS A 69 -8.76 -6.26 13.62
CA CYS A 69 -10.10 -5.79 13.24
C CYS A 69 -10.36 -5.85 11.73
N TYR A 70 -9.36 -6.24 10.93
CA TYR A 70 -9.43 -6.36 9.47
C TYR A 70 -9.72 -5.06 8.72
N ALA A 71 -9.50 -3.90 9.35
CA ALA A 71 -9.58 -2.63 8.64
C ALA A 71 -8.59 -2.63 7.46
N LEU A 72 -9.06 -2.13 6.31
CA LEU A 72 -8.26 -2.04 5.09
C LEU A 72 -7.81 -0.61 4.85
N VAL A 73 -6.55 -0.44 4.49
CA VAL A 73 -5.98 0.84 4.10
C VAL A 73 -5.24 0.66 2.78
N ASN A 74 -5.50 1.57 1.84
CA ASN A 74 -4.83 1.59 0.55
C ASN A 74 -3.97 2.85 0.48
N LYS A 75 -2.66 2.69 0.70
CA LYS A 75 -1.71 3.79 0.78
C LYS A 75 -0.46 3.52 -0.03
N PHE A 76 0.25 4.59 -0.36
CA PHE A 76 1.52 4.50 -1.05
C PHE A 76 2.59 3.98 -0.09
N HIS A 77 3.24 2.88 -0.46
CA HIS A 77 4.34 2.27 0.28
C HIS A 77 5.66 2.70 -0.34
N ILE A 78 6.47 3.40 0.43
CA ILE A 78 7.79 3.85 0.01
C ILE A 78 8.87 3.21 0.88
N LYS A 79 9.96 2.80 0.25
CA LYS A 79 11.14 2.27 0.94
C LYS A 79 12.36 2.95 0.34
N ILE A 80 13.13 3.63 1.18
CA ILE A 80 14.31 4.40 0.74
C ILE A 80 15.56 3.71 1.25
N ILE A 81 16.49 3.46 0.32
CA ILE A 81 17.72 2.72 0.60
C ILE A 81 18.93 3.59 0.25
N GLU A 82 19.93 3.54 1.12
CA GLU A 82 21.25 4.12 0.90
C GLU A 82 22.30 3.05 1.19
N ASN A 83 23.16 2.74 0.19
CA ASN A 83 24.24 1.76 0.33
C ASN A 83 23.77 0.41 0.89
N ASN A 84 22.67 -0.11 0.34
CA ASN A 84 22.04 -1.36 0.74
C ASN A 84 21.45 -1.36 2.18
N GLN A 85 21.33 -0.19 2.78
CA GLN A 85 20.69 -0.06 4.09
C GLN A 85 19.38 0.70 3.97
N THR A 86 18.35 0.17 4.60
CA THR A 86 17.04 0.82 4.62
C THR A 86 17.09 2.04 5.56
N LEU A 87 16.89 3.24 5.00
CA LEU A 87 16.78 4.47 5.76
C LEU A 87 15.37 4.70 6.27
N TYR A 88 14.40 4.36 5.45
CA TYR A 88 12.99 4.59 5.76
C TYR A 88 12.12 3.59 5.03
N GLU A 89 11.09 3.11 5.69
CA GLU A 89 10.06 2.27 5.08
C GLU A 89 8.71 2.66 5.66
N SER A 90 7.70 2.79 4.79
CA SER A 90 6.35 3.14 5.21
C SER A 90 5.76 2.09 6.14
N LYS A 91 5.18 2.55 7.24
CA LYS A 91 4.48 1.70 8.21
C LYS A 91 3.10 2.29 8.45
N ASN A 92 2.14 1.41 8.64
CA ASN A 92 0.78 1.82 8.95
C ASN A 92 0.32 1.16 10.23
N GLN A 93 -0.19 1.95 11.16
CA GLN A 93 -0.80 1.46 12.38
C GLN A 93 -2.31 1.59 12.27
N CYS A 94 -3.02 0.58 12.74
CA CYS A 94 -4.47 0.63 12.77
C CYS A 94 -4.92 1.66 13.81
N PHE A 95 -5.74 2.62 13.38
CA PHE A 95 -6.21 3.69 14.27
C PHE A 95 -7.16 3.18 15.36
N LYS A 96 -7.75 1.99 15.16
CA LYS A 96 -8.64 1.36 16.14
C LYS A 96 -7.88 0.49 17.14
N CYS A 97 -6.96 -0.33 16.63
CA CYS A 97 -6.26 -1.35 17.42
C CYS A 97 -4.87 -0.94 17.86
N ASN A 98 -4.33 0.14 17.27
CA ASN A 98 -2.98 0.63 17.50
C ASN A 98 -1.89 -0.41 17.26
N THR A 99 -2.18 -1.40 16.42
CA THR A 99 -1.23 -2.45 16.01
C THR A 99 -0.74 -2.18 14.60
N GLU A 100 0.45 -2.68 14.27
CA GLU A 100 1.00 -2.54 12.92
C GLU A 100 0.15 -3.36 11.95
N MET A 101 -0.25 -2.72 10.84
CA MET A 101 -1.02 -3.37 9.79
C MET A 101 -0.10 -4.16 8.88
N GLN A 102 -0.60 -5.29 8.38
CA GLN A 102 0.16 -6.15 7.48
C GLN A 102 -0.02 -5.70 6.03
N LEU A 103 1.10 -5.70 5.30
CA LEU A 103 1.09 -5.50 3.85
C LEU A 103 0.60 -6.79 3.19
N LEU A 104 -0.45 -6.70 2.39
CA LEU A 104 -1.01 -7.85 1.69
C LEU A 104 -0.37 -8.00 0.31
N PRO A 105 0.27 -9.14 0.01
CA PRO A 105 0.83 -9.38 -1.33
C PRO A 105 -0.27 -9.49 -2.38
N CYS A 106 -0.02 -8.89 -3.55
CA CYS A 106 -0.95 -8.92 -4.68
C CYS A 106 -0.31 -9.63 -5.85
N ASP A 107 -1.01 -10.61 -6.43
CA ASP A 107 -0.58 -11.29 -7.64
C ASP A 107 -1.33 -10.72 -8.82
N LYS A 108 -0.62 -10.02 -9.70
CA LYS A 108 -1.21 -9.36 -10.86
C LYS A 108 -1.64 -10.35 -11.94
N ASP A 109 -0.98 -11.50 -12.03
CA ASP A 109 -1.28 -12.50 -13.06
C ASP A 109 -2.53 -13.29 -12.71
N GLU A 110 -2.70 -13.61 -11.43
CA GLU A 110 -3.86 -14.38 -10.96
C GLU A 110 -4.99 -13.50 -10.43
N ASN A 111 -4.80 -12.17 -10.35
CA ASN A 111 -5.76 -11.23 -9.79
C ASN A 111 -6.17 -11.60 -8.36
N THR A 112 -5.19 -11.95 -7.55
CA THR A 112 -5.42 -12.33 -6.15
C THR A 112 -4.75 -11.36 -5.20
N ILE A 113 -5.35 -11.21 -4.03
CA ILE A 113 -4.77 -10.48 -2.90
C ILE A 113 -4.68 -11.48 -1.77
N GLU A 114 -3.46 -11.90 -1.46
CA GLU A 114 -3.25 -12.97 -0.49
C GLU A 114 -3.66 -12.56 0.91
N GLY A 115 -4.50 -13.38 1.53
CA GLY A 115 -4.89 -13.19 2.92
C GLY A 115 -5.94 -12.11 3.18
N ILE A 116 -6.52 -11.53 2.12
CA ILE A 116 -7.51 -10.47 2.31
C ILE A 116 -8.79 -11.00 2.96
N LYS A 117 -9.33 -10.22 3.91
CA LYS A 117 -10.61 -10.51 4.54
C LYS A 117 -11.52 -9.28 4.46
N CYS A 118 -12.82 -9.53 4.51
CA CYS A 118 -13.79 -8.45 4.51
C CYS A 118 -13.67 -7.61 5.78
N PRO A 119 -13.44 -6.28 5.66
CA PRO A 119 -13.33 -5.44 6.85
C PRO A 119 -14.66 -5.27 7.59
N LYS A 120 -15.78 -5.57 6.92
CA LYS A 120 -17.11 -5.40 7.49
C LYS A 120 -17.58 -6.64 8.25
N CYS A 121 -17.54 -7.82 7.62
CA CYS A 121 -18.02 -9.07 8.23
C CYS A 121 -16.92 -10.06 8.60
N LYS A 122 -15.67 -9.74 8.28
CA LYS A 122 -14.48 -10.52 8.62
C LYS A 122 -14.39 -11.87 7.91
N SER A 123 -15.21 -12.08 6.88
CA SER A 123 -15.17 -13.30 6.07
C SER A 123 -13.95 -13.31 5.16
N ASP A 124 -13.42 -14.49 4.87
CA ASP A 124 -12.38 -14.66 3.86
C ASP A 124 -12.95 -14.89 2.46
N ASP A 125 -14.27 -14.91 2.32
CA ASP A 125 -14.97 -15.12 1.04
C ASP A 125 -15.07 -13.79 0.28
N VAL A 126 -13.91 -13.29 -0.15
CA VAL A 126 -13.78 -12.01 -0.86
C VAL A 126 -13.37 -12.29 -2.30
N GLN A 127 -14.15 -11.74 -3.24
CA GLN A 127 -13.80 -11.79 -4.66
C GLN A 127 -12.91 -10.63 -5.03
N VAL A 128 -11.90 -10.90 -5.84
CA VAL A 128 -10.95 -9.90 -6.34
C VAL A 128 -11.02 -9.89 -7.85
N GLY A 129 -11.38 -8.76 -8.43
CA GLY A 129 -11.41 -8.58 -9.88
C GLY A 129 -10.46 -7.48 -10.31
N LYS A 130 -9.82 -7.67 -11.47
CA LYS A 130 -9.00 -6.63 -12.08
C LYS A 130 -9.92 -5.61 -12.74
N ASN A 131 -9.85 -4.38 -12.30
CA ASN A 131 -10.75 -3.34 -12.75
C ASN A 131 -10.15 -2.54 -13.91
N MET A 132 -8.95 -2.00 -13.72
CA MET A 132 -8.32 -1.16 -14.73
C MET A 132 -6.81 -1.08 -14.50
N LEU A 133 -6.10 -0.64 -15.54
CA LEU A 133 -4.73 -0.17 -15.41
C LEU A 133 -4.78 1.35 -15.20
N TRP A 134 -3.87 1.88 -14.39
CA TRP A 134 -3.79 3.30 -14.12
C TRP A 134 -2.33 3.77 -14.16
N ASP A 135 -2.13 5.06 -14.39
CA ASP A 135 -0.80 5.67 -14.45
C ASP A 135 -0.54 6.59 -13.28
#